data_4bfc83845488160f99b6f77868f547d2
#
_entry.id   4bfc83845488160f99b6f77868f547d2
#
_cell.length_a   1.000
_cell.length_b   1.000
_cell.length_c   1.000
_cell.angle_alpha   90.00
_cell.angle_beta   90.00
_cell.angle_gamma   90.00
#
_symmetry.space_group_name_H-M   'P 1'
#
loop_
_entity.id
_entity.type
_entity.pdbx_description
1 polymer ?
#
loop_
_entity_poly.entity_id
_entity_poly.type
_entity_poly.pdbx_seq_one_letter_code
_entity_poly.pdbx_strand_id
1 'polypeptide(L)'
;MPENELKTSDLDWRMAPLQASDRDLKWIRPDESPFRLSGFPWYDQDDVFRRLPVNPCREIRPPVDRLANCTAGGQVAFRSDSTHLAIRVELAGPADMNHMAATGQCGFDLYVGGPCEQRFHNSSKYDHRETSYELVLFEHNRGKMRDLTLNFPLYQGVEGLEIGLTPEAVIEPPQ
;
A
#
# COMPACT_ATOMS: atom_id res chain seq x y z
N MET A 1 30.85 -19.63 13.01
CA MET A 1 30.89 -18.17 12.91
C MET A 1 29.65 -17.77 12.17
N PRO A 2 28.71 -17.01 12.72
CA PRO A 2 27.60 -16.48 11.90
C PRO A 2 28.20 -15.49 10.91
N GLU A 3 28.03 -15.76 9.63
CA GLU A 3 28.28 -14.78 8.57
C GLU A 3 27.36 -13.60 8.80
N ASN A 4 27.94 -12.46 9.09
CA ASN A 4 27.22 -11.20 9.23
C ASN A 4 26.87 -10.76 7.81
N GLU A 5 25.73 -11.19 7.28
CA GLU A 5 25.21 -10.72 5.99
C GLU A 5 24.94 -9.22 6.12
N LEU A 6 25.82 -8.41 5.51
CA LEU A 6 25.63 -6.97 5.38
C LEU A 6 24.34 -6.71 4.58
N LYS A 7 23.37 -6.07 5.20
CA LYS A 7 22.16 -5.64 4.50
C LYS A 7 22.51 -4.52 3.52
N THR A 8 21.84 -4.47 2.39
CA THR A 8 22.05 -3.41 1.39
C THR A 8 21.85 -2.01 1.98
N SER A 9 20.95 -1.88 2.97
CA SER A 9 20.73 -0.66 3.77
C SER A 9 21.94 -0.19 4.55
N ASP A 10 22.87 -1.10 4.90
CA ASP A 10 24.11 -0.78 5.62
C ASP A 10 25.18 -0.20 4.67
N LEU A 11 25.01 -0.45 3.37
CA LEU A 11 25.89 0.03 2.31
C LEU A 11 25.40 1.34 1.69
N ASP A 12 24.10 1.56 1.64
CA ASP A 12 23.47 2.78 1.13
C ASP A 12 22.25 3.13 1.99
N TRP A 13 22.36 4.19 2.79
CA TRP A 13 21.29 4.70 3.65
C TRP A 13 19.99 5.05 2.89
N ARG A 14 20.08 5.36 1.58
CA ARG A 14 18.91 5.61 0.73
C ARG A 14 18.09 4.35 0.44
N MET A 15 18.69 3.19 0.70
CA MET A 15 18.03 1.89 0.57
C MET A 15 17.38 1.44 1.89
N ALA A 16 17.62 2.15 3.00
CA ALA A 16 16.98 1.87 4.26
C ALA A 16 15.49 2.25 4.21
N PRO A 17 14.57 1.37 4.66
CA PRO A 17 13.18 1.75 4.84
C PRO A 17 13.08 2.81 5.94
N LEU A 18 12.34 3.89 5.69
CA LEU A 18 12.00 4.86 6.72
C LEU A 18 10.92 4.25 7.61
N GLN A 19 11.27 3.94 8.86
CA GLN A 19 10.31 3.37 9.81
C GLN A 19 9.32 4.46 10.29
N ALA A 20 8.05 4.08 10.41
CA ALA A 20 6.99 4.96 10.89
C ALA A 20 6.84 4.91 12.43
N SER A 21 7.39 3.88 13.07
CA SER A 21 7.23 3.59 14.51
C SER A 21 7.67 4.72 15.47
N ASP A 22 8.53 5.62 15.02
CA ASP A 22 9.02 6.74 15.84
C ASP A 22 8.18 8.02 15.69
N ARG A 23 7.05 7.97 15.00
CA ARG A 23 6.22 9.13 14.68
C ARG A 23 4.83 9.01 15.28
N ASP A 24 4.32 10.11 15.80
CA ASP A 24 2.92 10.20 16.18
C ASP A 24 2.09 10.36 14.91
N LEU A 25 1.42 9.29 14.47
CA LEU A 25 0.58 9.23 13.29
C LEU A 25 -0.83 8.76 13.66
N LYS A 26 -1.82 9.36 13.03
CA LYS A 26 -3.20 8.87 13.05
C LYS A 26 -3.36 7.80 11.99
N TRP A 27 -3.66 6.57 12.38
CA TRP A 27 -3.90 5.45 11.51
C TRP A 27 -5.37 5.33 11.15
N ILE A 28 -5.68 5.16 9.87
CA ILE A 28 -7.03 5.19 9.31
C ILE A 28 -7.12 4.06 8.29
N ARG A 29 -8.22 3.32 8.31
CA ARG A 29 -8.51 2.28 7.32
C ARG A 29 -8.85 2.89 5.96
N PRO A 30 -8.52 2.22 4.83
CA PRO A 30 -8.71 2.77 3.48
C PRO A 30 -10.18 2.84 3.04
N ASP A 31 -11.08 2.17 3.74
CA ASP A 31 -12.54 2.18 3.52
C ASP A 31 -13.26 3.29 4.29
N GLU A 32 -12.56 3.96 5.23
CA GLU A 32 -13.14 5.07 5.97
C GLU A 32 -13.20 6.35 5.12
N SER A 33 -14.33 7.06 5.22
CA SER A 33 -14.43 8.41 4.64
C SER A 33 -13.39 9.35 5.27
N PRO A 34 -12.70 10.21 4.49
CA PRO A 34 -13.00 10.61 3.11
C PRO A 34 -12.18 9.87 2.03
N PHE A 35 -11.53 8.76 2.35
CA PHE A 35 -10.80 7.97 1.36
C PHE A 35 -11.76 7.39 0.30
N ARG A 36 -11.28 7.27 -0.92
CA ARG A 36 -11.96 6.55 -2.00
C ARG A 36 -11.19 5.29 -2.31
N LEU A 37 -11.69 4.16 -1.81
CA LEU A 37 -11.21 2.83 -2.17
C LEU A 37 -11.83 2.43 -3.52
N SER A 38 -11.05 1.90 -4.44
CA SER A 38 -11.49 1.43 -5.75
C SER A 38 -10.73 0.18 -6.19
N GLY A 39 -11.28 -0.52 -7.20
CA GLY A 39 -10.72 -1.78 -7.70
C GLY A 39 -11.25 -3.03 -7.01
N PHE A 40 -12.04 -2.89 -5.96
CA PHE A 40 -12.62 -3.98 -5.17
C PHE A 40 -14.16 -3.84 -5.10
N PRO A 41 -14.90 -4.22 -6.16
CA PRO A 41 -16.34 -3.93 -6.27
C PRO A 41 -17.22 -4.56 -5.19
N TRP A 42 -16.73 -5.57 -4.48
CA TRP A 42 -17.46 -6.30 -3.43
C TRP A 42 -16.92 -6.03 -2.03
N TYR A 43 -15.99 -5.06 -1.86
CA TYR A 43 -15.37 -4.77 -0.57
C TYR A 43 -16.41 -4.45 0.53
N ASP A 44 -17.39 -3.62 0.23
CA ASP A 44 -18.44 -3.25 1.19
C ASP A 44 -19.28 -4.45 1.68
N GLN A 45 -19.35 -5.52 0.88
CA GLN A 45 -20.07 -6.73 1.19
C GLN A 45 -19.21 -7.79 1.88
N ASP A 46 -17.98 -7.96 1.39
CA ASP A 46 -17.12 -9.09 1.74
C ASP A 46 -16.03 -8.72 2.75
N ASP A 47 -15.74 -7.41 2.95
CA ASP A 47 -14.64 -6.86 3.79
C ASP A 47 -13.27 -7.47 3.43
N VAL A 48 -13.03 -7.72 2.12
CA VAL A 48 -11.81 -8.34 1.61
C VAL A 48 -11.32 -7.59 0.37
N PHE A 49 -10.03 -7.30 0.30
CA PHE A 49 -9.37 -6.72 -0.89
C PHE A 49 -9.28 -7.77 -2.00
N ARG A 50 -10.39 -8.01 -2.68
CA ARG A 50 -10.54 -9.04 -3.69
C ARG A 50 -11.27 -8.51 -4.92
N ARG A 51 -10.87 -8.94 -6.12
CA ARG A 51 -11.41 -8.46 -7.39
C ARG A 51 -12.71 -9.16 -7.82
N LEU A 52 -13.04 -10.30 -7.23
CA LEU A 52 -14.27 -11.06 -7.46
C LEU A 52 -14.96 -11.33 -6.12
N PRO A 53 -16.28 -11.55 -6.09
CA PRO A 53 -16.98 -11.81 -4.84
C PRO A 53 -16.47 -13.09 -4.16
N VAL A 54 -16.52 -13.14 -2.82
CA VAL A 54 -16.15 -14.34 -2.05
C VAL A 54 -17.15 -15.47 -2.33
N ASN A 55 -18.43 -15.12 -2.48
CA ASN A 55 -19.51 -16.07 -2.80
C ASN A 55 -20.09 -15.75 -4.18
N PRO A 56 -19.46 -16.20 -5.28
CA PRO A 56 -19.93 -15.91 -6.62
C PRO A 56 -21.23 -16.68 -6.93
N CYS A 57 -22.12 -16.07 -7.70
CA CYS A 57 -23.38 -16.72 -8.15
C CYS A 57 -23.16 -17.87 -9.14
N ARG A 58 -21.98 -18.03 -9.70
CA ARG A 58 -21.56 -19.11 -10.58
C ARG A 58 -20.17 -19.59 -10.18
N GLU A 59 -19.91 -20.87 -10.40
CA GLU A 59 -18.62 -21.48 -10.14
C GLU A 59 -17.50 -20.77 -10.92
N ILE A 60 -16.45 -20.39 -10.22
CA ILE A 60 -15.23 -19.80 -10.78
C ILE A 60 -14.16 -20.87 -10.83
N ARG A 61 -13.46 -20.98 -11.97
CA ARG A 61 -12.35 -21.95 -12.13
C ARG A 61 -11.26 -21.67 -11.08
N PRO A 62 -10.70 -22.69 -10.40
CA PRO A 62 -9.75 -22.51 -9.31
C PRO A 62 -8.56 -21.59 -9.60
N PRO A 63 -7.93 -21.59 -10.82
CA PRO A 63 -6.86 -20.62 -11.08
C PRO A 63 -7.34 -19.17 -11.11
N VAL A 64 -8.56 -18.91 -11.61
CA VAL A 64 -9.15 -17.57 -11.66
C VAL A 64 -9.52 -17.11 -10.24
N ASP A 65 -10.08 -18.02 -9.45
CA ASP A 65 -10.46 -17.78 -8.06
C ASP A 65 -9.23 -17.41 -7.21
N ARG A 66 -8.13 -18.15 -7.36
CA ARG A 66 -6.85 -17.83 -6.70
C ARG A 66 -6.32 -16.46 -7.13
N LEU A 67 -6.29 -16.14 -8.42
CA LEU A 67 -5.81 -14.85 -8.92
C LEU A 67 -6.73 -13.68 -8.57
N ALA A 68 -7.98 -13.94 -8.24
CA ALA A 68 -8.89 -12.89 -7.78
C ALA A 68 -8.45 -12.26 -6.45
N ASN A 69 -7.65 -12.96 -5.64
CA ASN A 69 -7.08 -12.45 -4.40
C ASN A 69 -5.88 -11.50 -4.63
N CYS A 70 -5.26 -11.54 -5.82
CA CYS A 70 -4.23 -10.55 -6.16
C CYS A 70 -4.89 -9.18 -6.34
N THR A 71 -4.30 -8.14 -5.73
CA THR A 71 -4.93 -6.83 -5.56
C THR A 71 -4.65 -5.85 -6.70
N ALA A 72 -4.14 -6.32 -7.83
CA ALA A 72 -3.85 -5.51 -9.01
C ALA A 72 -5.05 -4.64 -9.45
N GLY A 73 -4.83 -3.34 -9.58
CA GLY A 73 -5.86 -2.35 -9.91
C GLY A 73 -6.59 -1.78 -8.69
N GLY A 74 -6.30 -2.27 -7.48
CA GLY A 74 -6.75 -1.64 -6.25
C GLY A 74 -6.08 -0.28 -6.05
N GLN A 75 -6.85 0.70 -5.59
CA GLN A 75 -6.36 2.06 -5.31
C GLN A 75 -7.07 2.67 -4.10
N VAL A 76 -6.33 3.47 -3.33
CA VAL A 76 -6.88 4.43 -2.37
C VAL A 76 -6.51 5.82 -2.83
N ALA A 77 -7.51 6.66 -3.06
CA ALA A 77 -7.32 8.04 -3.48
C ALA A 77 -7.92 9.02 -2.46
N PHE A 78 -7.21 10.10 -2.19
CA PHE A 78 -7.63 11.15 -1.25
C PHE A 78 -6.79 12.42 -1.46
N ARG A 79 -7.18 13.50 -0.77
CA ARG A 79 -6.37 14.72 -0.68
C ARG A 79 -5.98 14.96 0.77
N SER A 80 -4.77 15.41 0.99
CA SER A 80 -4.31 15.78 2.34
C SER A 80 -3.20 16.82 2.29
N ASP A 81 -3.11 17.62 3.34
CA ASP A 81 -1.97 18.49 3.62
C ASP A 81 -0.97 17.86 4.59
N SER A 82 -1.13 16.57 4.90
CA SER A 82 -0.22 15.83 5.75
C SER A 82 1.24 16.00 5.31
N THR A 83 2.12 16.17 6.28
CA THR A 83 3.58 16.19 6.05
C THR A 83 4.18 14.79 5.96
N HIS A 84 3.44 13.77 6.42
CA HIS A 84 3.85 12.37 6.38
C HIS A 84 2.72 11.51 5.83
N LEU A 85 3.08 10.51 5.05
CA LEU A 85 2.21 9.40 4.70
C LEU A 85 2.98 8.12 4.95
N ALA A 86 2.49 7.32 5.87
CA ALA A 86 2.97 5.98 6.16
C ALA A 86 1.89 4.95 5.83
N ILE A 87 2.29 3.71 5.63
CA ILE A 87 1.38 2.58 5.51
C ILE A 87 1.81 1.47 6.46
N ARG A 88 0.82 0.77 7.00
CA ARG A 88 0.95 -0.49 7.72
C ARG A 88 0.22 -1.53 6.92
N VAL A 89 0.91 -2.61 6.57
CA VAL A 89 0.42 -3.60 5.61
C VAL A 89 0.56 -5.00 6.18
N GLU A 90 -0.48 -5.82 5.97
CA GLU A 90 -0.46 -7.27 6.16
C GLU A 90 -0.73 -7.93 4.81
N LEU A 91 0.19 -8.77 4.35
CA LEU A 91 0.13 -9.51 3.09
C LEU A 91 -0.32 -10.95 3.33
N ALA A 92 -1.04 -11.52 2.38
CA ALA A 92 -1.43 -12.93 2.40
C ALA A 92 -0.21 -13.90 2.28
N GLY A 93 0.95 -13.41 1.91
CA GLY A 93 2.18 -14.20 1.80
C GLY A 93 3.38 -13.35 1.37
N PRO A 94 4.60 -13.90 1.46
CA PRO A 94 5.82 -13.21 1.05
C PRO A 94 5.93 -13.12 -0.49
N ALA A 95 6.89 -12.32 -0.95
CA ALA A 95 7.24 -12.29 -2.38
C ALA A 95 7.96 -13.58 -2.76
N ASP A 96 7.42 -14.32 -3.73
CA ASP A 96 7.89 -15.65 -4.16
C ASP A 96 8.12 -15.78 -5.68
N MET A 97 7.87 -14.72 -6.45
CA MET A 97 8.05 -14.73 -7.91
C MET A 97 9.50 -14.46 -8.30
N ASN A 98 10.11 -15.42 -9.01
CA ASN A 98 11.50 -15.32 -9.47
C ASN A 98 11.72 -14.37 -10.67
N HIS A 99 10.66 -13.91 -11.31
CA HIS A 99 10.69 -13.09 -12.53
C HIS A 99 10.12 -11.66 -12.31
N MET A 100 9.73 -11.33 -11.08
CA MET A 100 9.23 -10.01 -10.71
C MET A 100 9.94 -9.52 -9.43
N ALA A 101 10.29 -8.23 -9.41
CA ALA A 101 10.81 -7.64 -8.19
C ALA A 101 9.78 -7.70 -7.05
N ALA A 102 10.23 -7.94 -5.82
CA ALA A 102 9.36 -8.02 -4.64
C ALA A 102 8.48 -6.78 -4.47
N THR A 103 9.01 -5.59 -4.76
CA THR A 103 8.27 -4.33 -4.76
C THR A 103 7.15 -4.28 -5.79
N GLY A 104 7.30 -4.94 -6.94
CA GLY A 104 6.25 -5.05 -7.95
C GLY A 104 5.20 -6.11 -7.59
N GLN A 105 5.64 -7.21 -6.98
CA GLN A 105 4.73 -8.28 -6.56
C GLN A 105 3.87 -7.88 -5.36
N CYS A 106 4.47 -7.31 -4.31
CA CYS A 106 3.90 -7.14 -2.98
C CYS A 106 3.93 -5.69 -2.47
N GLY A 107 4.54 -4.76 -3.20
CA GLY A 107 4.69 -3.37 -2.79
C GLY A 107 3.51 -2.49 -3.18
N PHE A 108 3.35 -1.42 -2.44
CA PHE A 108 2.46 -0.31 -2.77
C PHE A 108 3.23 0.80 -3.47
N ASP A 109 2.58 1.46 -4.41
CA ASP A 109 3.13 2.61 -5.14
C ASP A 109 2.34 3.87 -4.82
N LEU A 110 3.04 4.93 -4.43
CA LEU A 110 2.44 6.24 -4.19
C LEU A 110 2.64 7.16 -5.40
N TYR A 111 1.55 7.75 -5.85
CA TYR A 111 1.52 8.81 -6.85
C TYR A 111 0.97 10.10 -6.23
N VAL A 112 1.53 11.24 -6.66
CA VAL A 112 1.14 12.59 -6.23
C VAL A 112 0.71 13.40 -7.44
N GLY A 113 -0.43 14.08 -7.34
CA GLY A 113 -1.02 14.91 -8.37
C GLY A 113 -2.46 14.54 -8.69
N GLY A 114 -3.22 15.50 -9.20
CA GLY A 114 -4.61 15.31 -9.60
C GLY A 114 -4.76 14.41 -10.84
N PRO A 115 -6.01 14.14 -11.25
CA PRO A 115 -6.30 13.33 -12.42
C PRO A 115 -5.53 13.82 -13.67
N CYS A 116 -4.90 12.89 -14.40
CA CYS A 116 -4.05 13.14 -15.58
C CYS A 116 -2.71 13.86 -15.29
N GLU A 117 -2.42 14.26 -14.06
CA GLU A 117 -1.16 14.91 -13.65
C GLU A 117 -0.38 14.11 -12.62
N GLN A 118 -0.81 12.88 -12.35
CA GLN A 118 -0.19 11.99 -11.38
C GLN A 118 1.26 11.69 -11.75
N ARG A 119 2.16 11.82 -10.76
CA ARG A 119 3.57 11.49 -10.89
C ARG A 119 3.94 10.46 -9.82
N PHE A 120 4.65 9.43 -10.23
CA PHE A 120 5.24 8.48 -9.30
C PHE A 120 6.09 9.22 -8.27
N HIS A 121 5.89 8.89 -7.00
CA HIS A 121 6.63 9.47 -5.89
C HIS A 121 7.54 8.45 -5.22
N ASN A 122 7.01 7.31 -4.81
CA ASN A 122 7.77 6.28 -4.08
C ASN A 122 7.05 4.93 -4.16
N SER A 123 7.78 3.86 -3.86
CA SER A 123 7.25 2.51 -3.67
C SER A 123 7.69 1.94 -2.33
N SER A 124 6.98 0.93 -1.85
CA SER A 124 7.31 0.23 -0.61
C SER A 124 8.69 -0.42 -0.68
N LYS A 125 9.55 -0.09 0.29
CA LYS A 125 10.84 -0.73 0.49
C LYS A 125 10.79 -1.49 1.82
N TYR A 126 10.75 -2.79 1.76
CA TYR A 126 10.62 -3.67 2.92
C TYR A 126 11.41 -4.95 2.72
N ASP A 127 11.62 -5.74 3.77
CA ASP A 127 12.24 -7.06 3.62
C ASP A 127 11.24 -8.01 2.93
N HIS A 128 11.58 -8.48 1.75
CA HIS A 128 10.70 -9.32 0.90
C HIS A 128 10.32 -10.67 1.52
N ARG A 129 10.97 -11.07 2.62
CA ARG A 129 10.66 -12.29 3.38
C ARG A 129 9.53 -12.08 4.38
N GLU A 130 9.27 -10.80 4.73
CA GLU A 130 8.21 -10.45 5.68
C GLU A 130 6.85 -10.40 4.99
N THR A 131 5.83 -10.79 5.71
CA THR A 131 4.42 -10.67 5.30
C THR A 131 3.72 -9.46 5.90
N SER A 132 4.37 -8.77 6.83
CA SER A 132 3.88 -7.52 7.40
C SER A 132 4.99 -6.47 7.37
N TYR A 133 4.61 -5.22 7.11
CA TYR A 133 5.56 -4.11 7.18
C TYR A 133 4.87 -2.79 7.49
N GLU A 134 5.65 -1.89 8.08
CA GLU A 134 5.28 -0.50 8.33
C GLU A 134 6.39 0.39 7.80
N LEU A 135 6.03 1.38 6.96
CA LEU A 135 7.01 2.28 6.38
C LEU A 135 6.41 3.64 5.98
N VAL A 136 7.28 4.65 5.87
CA VAL A 136 6.93 5.97 5.37
C VAL A 136 7.15 6.03 3.85
N LEU A 137 6.07 6.32 3.11
CA LEU A 137 6.13 6.52 1.65
C LEU A 137 6.39 7.97 1.26
N PHE A 138 5.99 8.91 2.11
CA PHE A 138 6.05 10.34 1.82
C PHE A 138 6.45 11.10 3.08
N GLU A 139 7.40 12.03 2.93
CA GLU A 139 7.80 12.97 3.97
C GLU A 139 8.08 14.34 3.35
N HIS A 140 7.55 15.38 3.97
CA HIS A 140 7.71 16.75 3.53
C HIS A 140 7.81 17.73 4.70
N ASN A 141 8.59 18.79 4.56
CA ASN A 141 8.80 19.77 5.63
C ASN A 141 7.64 20.77 5.81
N ARG A 142 6.70 20.81 4.86
CA ARG A 142 5.57 21.76 4.89
C ARG A 142 4.28 21.06 4.45
N GLY A 143 3.23 21.26 5.25
CA GLY A 143 1.88 20.91 4.89
C GLY A 143 1.42 21.68 3.65
N LYS A 144 0.95 20.95 2.64
CA LYS A 144 0.32 21.50 1.44
C LYS A 144 -0.69 20.47 0.94
N MET A 145 -1.90 20.91 0.66
CA MET A 145 -2.93 20.05 0.09
C MET A 145 -2.44 19.42 -1.23
N ARG A 146 -2.49 18.09 -1.32
CA ARG A 146 -2.07 17.30 -2.48
C ARG A 146 -3.08 16.20 -2.75
N ASP A 147 -3.28 15.90 -4.01
CA ASP A 147 -3.95 14.66 -4.42
C ASP A 147 -2.95 13.51 -4.32
N LEU A 148 -3.35 12.45 -3.65
CA LEU A 148 -2.55 11.28 -3.34
C LEU A 148 -3.30 10.04 -3.84
N THR A 149 -2.59 9.17 -4.54
CA THR A 149 -3.11 7.87 -4.99
C THR A 149 -2.13 6.78 -4.59
N LEU A 150 -2.60 5.86 -3.78
CA LEU A 150 -1.87 4.67 -3.35
C LEU A 150 -2.38 3.48 -4.15
N ASN A 151 -1.51 2.87 -4.96
CA ASN A 151 -1.83 1.66 -5.71
C ASN A 151 -1.44 0.42 -4.94
N PHE A 152 -2.30 -0.58 -4.96
CA PHE A 152 -2.09 -1.88 -4.34
C PHE A 152 -1.09 -2.74 -5.12
N PRO A 153 -0.53 -3.79 -4.47
CA PRO A 153 0.34 -4.79 -5.10
C PRO A 153 -0.26 -5.45 -6.33
N LEU A 154 0.60 -5.90 -7.25
CA LEU A 154 0.14 -6.51 -8.50
C LEU A 154 -0.23 -8.00 -8.35
N TYR A 155 0.57 -8.78 -7.60
CA TYR A 155 0.45 -10.24 -7.58
C TYR A 155 0.44 -10.85 -6.17
N GLN A 156 0.04 -10.06 -5.16
CA GLN A 156 -0.16 -10.58 -3.80
C GLN A 156 -1.50 -10.11 -3.25
N GLY A 157 -2.08 -10.93 -2.36
CA GLY A 157 -3.22 -10.53 -1.55
C GLY A 157 -2.80 -9.58 -0.44
N VAL A 158 -3.67 -8.66 -0.09
CA VAL A 158 -3.54 -7.78 1.07
C VAL A 158 -4.64 -8.14 2.05
N GLU A 159 -4.26 -8.47 3.28
CA GLU A 159 -5.19 -8.84 4.36
C GLU A 159 -5.48 -7.64 5.28
N GLY A 160 -4.51 -6.72 5.39
CA GLY A 160 -4.67 -5.49 6.17
C GLY A 160 -3.95 -4.31 5.53
N LEU A 161 -4.57 -3.14 5.60
CA LEU A 161 -3.98 -1.86 5.22
C LEU A 161 -4.48 -0.77 6.16
N GLU A 162 -3.54 -0.02 6.74
CA GLU A 162 -3.82 1.24 7.42
C GLU A 162 -2.93 2.33 6.83
N ILE A 163 -3.49 3.54 6.72
CA ILE A 163 -2.80 4.74 6.24
C ILE A 163 -2.55 5.65 7.43
N GLY A 164 -1.27 5.93 7.70
CA GLY A 164 -0.81 6.82 8.76
C GLY A 164 -0.56 8.23 8.23
N LEU A 165 -1.24 9.22 8.80
CA LEU A 165 -1.09 10.64 8.47
C LEU A 165 -0.77 11.44 9.74
N THR A 166 -0.21 12.64 9.60
CA THR A 166 -0.03 13.54 10.76
C THR A 166 -1.39 13.82 11.43
N PRO A 167 -1.48 13.80 12.78
CA PRO A 167 -2.76 13.86 13.49
C PRO A 167 -3.64 15.07 13.14
N GLU A 168 -3.02 16.22 12.92
CA GLU A 168 -3.70 17.50 12.62
C GLU A 168 -3.95 17.70 11.11
N ALA A 169 -3.58 16.75 10.26
CA ALA A 169 -3.73 16.88 8.82
C ALA A 169 -5.21 16.91 8.42
N VAL A 170 -5.52 17.80 7.50
CA VAL A 170 -6.81 17.82 6.81
C VAL A 170 -6.83 16.72 5.78
N ILE A 171 -7.92 15.96 5.74
CA ILE A 171 -8.15 14.90 4.76
C ILE A 171 -9.45 15.19 4.03
N GLU A 172 -9.40 15.19 2.71
CA GLU A 172 -10.54 15.49 1.83
C GLU A 172 -10.74 14.36 0.80
N PRO A 173 -11.96 14.20 0.24
CA PRO A 173 -12.17 13.32 -0.90
C PRO A 173 -11.25 13.70 -2.08
N PRO A 174 -10.85 12.74 -2.94
CA PRO A 174 -10.07 13.03 -4.14
C PRO A 174 -10.90 13.85 -5.14
N GLN A 175 -10.22 14.59 -6.00
CA GLN A 175 -10.83 15.33 -7.12
C GLN A 175 -11.42 14.40 -8.18
#